data_900b5ad2c7bd29eaf94be1dbc208fdb3
#
_entry.id   900b5ad2c7bd29eaf94be1dbc208fdb3
#
_cell.length_a   1.000
_cell.length_b   1.000
_cell.length_c   1.000
_cell.angle_alpha   90.00
_cell.angle_beta   90.00
_cell.angle_gamma   90.00
#
_symmetry.space_group_name_H-M   'P 1'
#
loop_
_entity.id
_entity.type
_entity.pdbx_description
1 polymer ?
#
loop_
_entity_poly.entity_id
_entity_poly.type
_entity_poly.pdbx_seq_one_letter_code
_entity_poly.pdbx_strand_id
1 'polypeptide(L)'
;MAHHKAAQKSIRQAEKRNTANRYYGKTTRNAIRKLQATADQAEAGKMLPEVVSMIDKLAKRNVIHKNKAANIKSALMKKVLAK
;
A
#
# COMPACT_ATOMS: atom_id res chain seq x y z
N MET A 1 -8.63 37.98 6.54
CA MET A 1 -9.51 37.04 5.88
C MET A 1 -9.29 35.65 6.40
N ALA A 2 -10.27 35.14 7.11
CA ALA A 2 -10.17 33.84 7.80
C ALA A 2 -10.01 32.67 6.81
N HIS A 3 -10.59 32.76 5.62
CA HIS A 3 -10.50 31.67 4.65
C HIS A 3 -9.11 31.46 4.06
N HIS A 4 -8.27 32.47 4.03
CA HIS A 4 -6.90 32.30 3.53
C HIS A 4 -6.08 31.37 4.42
N LYS A 5 -6.20 31.57 5.75
CA LYS A 5 -5.49 30.71 6.69
C LYS A 5 -6.00 29.28 6.67
N ALA A 6 -7.32 29.09 6.56
CA ALA A 6 -7.93 27.77 6.48
C ALA A 6 -7.51 27.07 5.20
N ALA A 7 -7.49 27.75 4.06
CA ALA A 7 -7.07 27.20 2.78
C ALA A 7 -5.60 26.79 2.81
N GLN A 8 -4.72 27.62 3.38
CA GLN A 8 -3.31 27.31 3.50
C GLN A 8 -3.08 26.07 4.39
N LYS A 9 -3.83 25.98 5.48
CA LYS A 9 -3.74 24.82 6.37
C LYS A 9 -4.17 23.55 5.64
N SER A 10 -5.26 23.61 4.87
CA SER A 10 -5.74 22.48 4.07
C SER A 10 -4.73 22.04 3.03
N ILE A 11 -4.07 22.98 2.36
CA ILE A 11 -3.03 22.71 1.37
C ILE A 11 -1.85 22.00 2.03
N ARG A 12 -1.38 22.48 3.17
CA ARG A 12 -0.28 21.86 3.90
C ARG A 12 -0.62 20.44 4.34
N GLN A 13 -1.84 20.22 4.84
CA GLN A 13 -2.28 18.89 5.24
C GLN A 13 -2.36 17.95 4.04
N ALA A 14 -2.87 18.44 2.91
CA ALA A 14 -2.94 17.65 1.68
C ALA A 14 -1.54 17.29 1.17
N GLU A 15 -0.59 18.21 1.21
CA GLU A 15 0.80 17.96 0.83
C GLU A 15 1.45 16.91 1.72
N LYS A 16 1.27 16.99 3.04
CA LYS A 16 1.78 16.00 3.99
C LYS A 16 1.18 14.63 3.73
N ARG A 17 -0.13 14.56 3.49
CA ARG A 17 -0.81 13.31 3.18
C ARG A 17 -0.27 12.73 1.88
N ASN A 18 -0.13 13.55 0.84
CA ASN A 18 0.39 13.10 -0.45
C ASN A 18 1.80 12.54 -0.34
N THR A 19 2.67 13.20 0.43
CA THR A 19 4.03 12.74 0.66
C THR A 19 4.03 11.40 1.40
N ALA A 20 3.27 11.28 2.48
CA ALA A 20 3.15 10.05 3.24
C ALA A 20 2.55 8.93 2.39
N ASN A 21 1.50 9.24 1.61
CA ASN A 21 0.85 8.26 0.74
C ASN A 21 1.79 7.75 -0.34
N ARG A 22 2.59 8.62 -0.95
CA ARG A 22 3.61 8.23 -1.92
C ARG A 22 4.63 7.30 -1.31
N TYR A 23 5.10 7.62 -0.12
CA TYR A 23 6.06 6.80 0.61
C TYR A 23 5.52 5.39 0.87
N TYR A 24 4.31 5.31 1.46
CA TYR A 24 3.68 4.02 1.76
C TYR A 24 3.35 3.25 0.49
N GLY A 25 2.87 3.92 -0.54
CA GLY A 25 2.58 3.29 -1.83
C GLY A 25 3.83 2.72 -2.49
N LYS A 26 4.93 3.47 -2.46
CA LYS A 26 6.21 3.04 -3.02
C LYS A 26 6.77 1.85 -2.24
N THR A 27 6.75 1.93 -0.90
CA THR A 27 7.23 0.86 -0.04
C THR A 27 6.44 -0.43 -0.26
N THR A 28 5.11 -0.33 -0.35
CA THR A 28 4.25 -1.48 -0.61
C THR A 28 4.50 -2.08 -1.98
N ARG A 29 4.64 -1.25 -3.02
CA ARG A 29 4.96 -1.75 -4.37
C ARG A 29 6.29 -2.47 -4.42
N ASN A 30 7.30 -1.95 -3.73
CA ASN A 30 8.60 -2.61 -3.64
C ASN A 30 8.49 -3.95 -2.92
N ALA A 31 7.70 -4.02 -1.85
CA ALA A 31 7.46 -5.27 -1.12
C ALA A 31 6.75 -6.29 -2.00
N ILE A 32 5.76 -5.86 -2.80
CA ILE A 32 5.05 -6.72 -3.74
C ILE A 32 6.01 -7.27 -4.79
N ARG A 33 6.85 -6.42 -5.37
CA ARG A 33 7.85 -6.83 -6.36
C ARG A 33 8.82 -7.86 -5.77
N LYS A 34 9.28 -7.63 -4.56
CA LYS A 34 10.18 -8.53 -3.86
C LYS A 34 9.51 -9.89 -3.63
N LEU A 35 8.25 -9.89 -3.22
CA LEU A 35 7.47 -11.10 -3.03
C LEU A 35 7.32 -11.87 -4.35
N GLN A 36 6.99 -11.18 -5.44
CA GLN A 36 6.84 -11.79 -6.76
C GLN A 36 8.15 -12.33 -7.32
N ALA A 37 9.27 -11.67 -6.99
CA ALA A 37 10.59 -12.10 -7.44
C ALA A 37 11.13 -13.29 -6.63
N THR A 38 10.57 -13.56 -5.45
CA THR A 38 10.99 -14.68 -4.62
C THR A 38 10.54 -16.00 -5.25
N ALA A 39 11.50 -16.82 -5.63
CA ALA A 39 11.22 -18.10 -6.27
C ALA A 39 10.81 -19.20 -5.27
N ASP A 40 11.27 -19.10 -4.04
CA ASP A 40 10.99 -20.08 -3.00
C ASP A 40 9.61 -19.84 -2.39
N GLN A 41 8.73 -20.82 -2.51
CA GLN A 41 7.36 -20.75 -1.98
C GLN A 41 7.35 -20.57 -0.45
N ALA A 42 8.27 -21.20 0.26
CA ALA A 42 8.35 -21.08 1.72
C ALA A 42 8.69 -19.66 2.13
N GLU A 43 9.66 -19.02 1.46
CA GLU A 43 10.01 -17.62 1.72
C GLU A 43 8.89 -16.67 1.33
N ALA A 44 8.28 -16.88 0.17
CA ALA A 44 7.15 -16.10 -0.29
C ALA A 44 5.99 -16.20 0.70
N GLY A 45 5.73 -17.38 1.23
CA GLY A 45 4.71 -17.60 2.24
C GLY A 45 4.98 -16.87 3.55
N LYS A 46 6.24 -16.74 3.93
CA LYS A 46 6.65 -15.98 5.14
C LYS A 46 6.49 -14.47 4.92
N MET A 47 6.73 -13.99 3.71
CA MET A 47 6.60 -12.58 3.36
C MET A 47 5.14 -12.15 3.16
N LEU A 48 4.29 -13.08 2.75
CA LEU A 48 2.90 -12.79 2.38
C LEU A 48 2.11 -12.07 3.47
N PRO A 49 2.13 -12.48 4.76
CA PRO A 49 1.39 -11.78 5.81
C PRO A 49 1.82 -10.32 5.97
N GLU A 50 3.11 -10.03 5.87
CA GLU A 50 3.62 -8.66 5.94
C GLU A 50 3.11 -7.81 4.78
N VAL A 51 3.20 -8.34 3.57
CA VAL A 51 2.76 -7.62 2.37
C VAL A 51 1.26 -7.38 2.41
N VAL A 52 0.48 -8.38 2.82
CA VAL A 52 -0.98 -8.25 2.99
C VAL A 52 -1.30 -7.17 4.02
N SER A 53 -0.58 -7.14 5.14
CA SER A 53 -0.76 -6.12 6.16
C SER A 53 -0.48 -4.71 5.62
N MET A 54 0.56 -4.55 4.81
CA MET A 54 0.89 -3.26 4.17
C MET A 54 -0.22 -2.82 3.22
N ILE A 55 -0.78 -3.74 2.43
CA ILE A 55 -1.88 -3.44 1.52
C ILE A 55 -3.12 -3.01 2.30
N ASP A 56 -3.44 -3.69 3.38
CA ASP A 56 -4.57 -3.33 4.25
C ASP A 56 -4.40 -1.95 4.85
N LYS A 57 -3.18 -1.58 5.26
CA LYS A 57 -2.88 -0.25 5.79
C LYS A 57 -3.08 0.82 4.72
N LEU A 58 -2.71 0.55 3.46
CA LEU A 58 -2.95 1.48 2.37
C LEU A 58 -4.45 1.71 2.15
N ALA A 59 -5.25 0.64 2.19
CA ALA A 59 -6.70 0.75 2.04
C ALA A 59 -7.30 1.55 3.20
N LYS A 60 -6.84 1.30 4.43
CA LYS A 60 -7.28 2.00 5.62
C LYS A 60 -6.96 3.49 5.56
N ARG A 61 -5.84 3.86 4.93
CA ARG A 61 -5.41 5.25 4.76
C ARG A 61 -6.01 5.92 3.52
N ASN A 62 -6.86 5.20 2.78
CA ASN A 62 -7.48 5.68 1.53
C ASN A 62 -6.48 5.99 0.43
N VAL A 63 -5.29 5.39 0.46
CA VAL A 63 -4.32 5.47 -0.64
C VAL A 63 -4.82 4.66 -1.84
N ILE A 64 -5.43 3.51 -1.56
CA ILE A 64 -6.08 2.68 -2.55
C ILE A 64 -7.49 2.32 -2.05
N HIS A 65 -8.38 2.02 -2.98
CA HIS A 65 -9.72 1.58 -2.63
C HIS A 65 -9.67 0.15 -2.07
N LYS A 66 -10.57 -0.16 -1.13
CA LYS A 66 -10.63 -1.50 -0.51
C LYS A 66 -10.82 -2.62 -1.53
N ASN A 67 -11.55 -2.36 -2.61
CA ASN A 67 -11.74 -3.34 -3.69
C ASN A 67 -10.43 -3.64 -4.40
N LYS A 68 -9.63 -2.61 -4.66
CA LYS A 68 -8.32 -2.78 -5.27
C LYS A 68 -7.38 -3.56 -4.33
N ALA A 69 -7.43 -3.26 -3.04
CA ALA A 69 -6.65 -3.98 -2.04
C ALA A 69 -7.02 -5.48 -2.03
N ALA A 70 -8.31 -5.78 -2.06
CA ALA A 70 -8.79 -7.17 -2.11
C ALA A 70 -8.30 -7.88 -3.37
N ASN A 71 -8.34 -7.22 -4.53
CA ASN A 71 -7.87 -7.77 -5.80
C ASN A 71 -6.37 -8.05 -5.77
N ILE A 72 -5.58 -7.12 -5.23
CA ILE A 72 -4.13 -7.29 -5.11
C ILE A 72 -3.80 -8.46 -4.18
N LYS A 73 -4.45 -8.53 -3.03
CA LYS A 73 -4.25 -9.63 -2.07
C LYS A 73 -4.58 -10.98 -2.71
N SER A 74 -5.71 -11.05 -3.41
CA SER A 74 -6.13 -12.28 -4.08
C SER A 74 -5.11 -12.71 -5.13
N ALA A 75 -4.64 -11.79 -5.95
CA ALA A 75 -3.64 -12.07 -6.98
C ALA A 75 -2.33 -12.56 -6.37
N LEU A 76 -1.87 -11.94 -5.28
CA LEU A 76 -0.65 -12.35 -4.59
C LEU A 76 -0.78 -13.73 -3.97
N MET A 77 -1.91 -14.02 -3.34
CA MET A 77 -2.16 -15.35 -2.76
C MET A 77 -2.13 -16.43 -3.83
N LYS A 78 -2.76 -16.19 -4.97
CA LYS A 78 -2.75 -17.13 -6.09
C LYS A 78 -1.33 -17.37 -6.60
N LYS A 79 -0.53 -16.32 -6.75
CA LYS A 79 0.85 -16.44 -7.22
C LYS A 79 1.72 -17.23 -6.23
N VAL A 80 1.58 -16.96 -4.94
CA VAL A 80 2.33 -17.67 -3.91
C VAL A 80 1.94 -19.15 -3.87
N LEU A 81 0.65 -19.44 -3.95
CA LEU A 81 0.17 -20.83 -3.95
C LEU A 81 0.54 -21.58 -5.24
N ALA A 82 0.68 -20.88 -6.36
CA ALA A 82 1.06 -21.47 -7.63
C ALA A 82 2.55 -21.82 -7.73
N LYS A 83 3.38 -21.20 -6.91
CA LYS A 83 4.82 -21.49 -6.88
C LYS A 83 5.08 -22.78 -6.14
#